data_a8abbf2d080fa4f5b15249106f2952f0
#
_entry.id   a8abbf2d080fa4f5b15249106f2952f0
#
_cell.length_a   1.000
_cell.length_b   1.000
_cell.length_c   1.000
_cell.angle_alpha   90.00
_cell.angle_beta   90.00
_cell.angle_gamma   90.00
#
_symmetry.space_group_name_H-M   'P 1'
#
loop_
_entity.id
_entity.type
_entity.pdbx_description
1 polymer ?
#
loop_
_entity_poly.entity_id
_entity_poly.type
_entity_poly.pdbx_seq_one_letter_code
_entity_poly.pdbx_strand_id
1 'polypeptide(L)'
;MTNLMEPKRFGLLRDLVPDARLVGVLVNPNFAPSARQLQQIEEAAGRIGQRLVVAQASTDAELDAGFVALVKRRADALLVAADPYFDTRRDRIVGFARRERLPAIYQFREYVLAGGLLSYGISITDAYRQFGVYTATILNGAKPADLPVLQPTKFELVINLKTAKALRLAVPPVLLARADEVIAAADC
;
A
#
# COMPACT_ATOMS: atom_id res chain seq x y z
N MET A 1 -5.19 13.95 -13.16
CA MET A 1 -4.62 14.34 -11.85
C MET A 1 -4.34 13.06 -11.08
N THR A 2 -3.09 12.62 -11.05
CA THR A 2 -2.71 11.35 -10.43
C THR A 2 -2.52 11.60 -8.95
N ASN A 3 -3.30 10.90 -8.16
CA ASN A 3 -3.33 11.02 -6.72
C ASN A 3 -1.94 10.91 -6.09
N LEU A 4 -1.65 11.85 -5.21
CA LEU A 4 -0.50 11.87 -4.29
C LEU A 4 -0.62 10.76 -3.22
N MET A 5 -0.91 9.51 -3.66
CA MET A 5 -1.15 8.39 -2.75
C MET A 5 0.14 7.84 -2.18
N GLU A 6 1.20 7.81 -2.99
CA GLU A 6 2.50 7.30 -2.55
C GLU A 6 3.11 8.16 -1.43
N PRO A 7 3.14 9.51 -1.52
CA PRO A 7 3.58 10.35 -0.41
C PRO A 7 2.75 10.15 0.86
N LYS A 8 1.44 9.93 0.71
CA LYS A 8 0.56 9.68 1.86
C LYS A 8 0.87 8.34 2.53
N ARG A 9 1.03 7.26 1.73
CA ARG A 9 1.46 5.95 2.24
C ARG A 9 2.82 6.04 2.93
N PHE A 10 3.76 6.72 2.30
CA PHE A 10 5.09 6.94 2.87
C PHE A 10 5.00 7.66 4.23
N GLY A 11 4.20 8.72 4.34
CA GLY A 11 3.96 9.42 5.59
C GLY A 11 3.36 8.52 6.67
N LEU A 12 2.32 7.74 6.34
CA LEU A 12 1.69 6.80 7.28
C LEU A 12 2.66 5.71 7.77
N LEU A 13 3.52 5.20 6.88
CA LEU A 13 4.56 4.25 7.27
C LEU A 13 5.55 4.89 8.25
N ARG A 14 5.95 6.12 8.00
CA ARG A 14 6.84 6.89 8.88
C ARG A 14 6.20 7.20 10.23
N ASP A 15 4.92 7.55 10.24
CA ASP A 15 4.18 7.76 11.49
C ASP A 15 4.16 6.48 12.35
N LEU A 16 4.14 5.30 11.72
CA LEU A 16 4.13 4.01 12.41
C LEU A 16 5.52 3.53 12.85
N VAL A 17 6.56 3.79 12.04
CA VAL A 17 7.95 3.39 12.31
C VAL A 17 8.90 4.60 12.20
N PRO A 18 8.82 5.55 13.15
CA PRO A 18 9.59 6.81 13.07
C PRO A 18 11.10 6.59 13.10
N ASP A 19 11.57 5.49 13.73
CA ASP A 19 12.99 5.16 13.86
C ASP A 19 13.57 4.43 12.63
N ALA A 20 12.76 4.14 11.61
CA ALA A 20 13.24 3.52 10.38
C ALA A 20 14.30 4.39 9.70
N ARG A 21 15.51 3.86 9.54
CA ARG A 21 16.65 4.57 8.91
C ARG A 21 16.71 4.35 7.41
N LEU A 22 16.26 3.18 6.95
CA LEU A 22 16.27 2.78 5.56
C LEU A 22 14.91 2.18 5.19
N VAL A 23 14.19 2.83 4.29
CA VAL A 23 12.90 2.33 3.80
C VAL A 23 13.10 1.65 2.45
N GLY A 24 12.69 0.38 2.37
CA GLY A 24 12.58 -0.35 1.12
C GLY A 24 11.38 0.15 0.32
N VAL A 25 11.56 0.25 -0.99
CA VAL A 25 10.49 0.59 -1.94
C VAL A 25 10.45 -0.50 -3.00
N LEU A 26 9.34 -1.21 -3.09
CA LEU A 26 9.12 -2.22 -4.13
C LEU A 26 8.32 -1.58 -5.27
N VAL A 27 8.88 -1.54 -6.48
CA VAL A 27 8.26 -0.96 -7.67
C VAL A 27 8.34 -1.93 -8.86
N ASN A 28 7.38 -1.85 -9.77
CA ASN A 28 7.40 -2.58 -11.03
C ASN A 28 7.82 -1.65 -12.17
N PRO A 29 9.04 -1.77 -12.73
CA PRO A 29 9.51 -0.88 -13.77
C PRO A 29 8.70 -0.97 -15.07
N ASN A 30 7.98 -2.07 -15.29
CA ASN A 30 7.14 -2.29 -16.47
C ASN A 30 5.72 -1.71 -16.34
N PHE A 31 5.37 -1.19 -15.14
CA PHE A 31 4.10 -0.51 -14.95
C PHE A 31 4.22 0.97 -15.30
N ALA A 32 3.45 1.45 -16.27
CA ALA A 32 3.58 2.80 -16.81
C ALA A 32 3.62 3.93 -15.74
N PRO A 33 2.85 3.88 -14.61
CA PRO A 33 2.93 4.89 -13.57
C PRO A 33 4.15 4.80 -12.65
N SER A 34 4.95 3.73 -12.69
CA SER A 34 5.97 3.42 -11.68
C SER A 34 7.06 4.48 -11.54
N ALA A 35 7.52 5.05 -12.65
CA ALA A 35 8.53 6.11 -12.62
C ALA A 35 8.03 7.32 -11.81
N ARG A 36 6.76 7.71 -12.00
CA ARG A 36 6.14 8.81 -11.26
C ARG A 36 5.90 8.45 -9.80
N GLN A 37 5.48 7.23 -9.52
CA GLN A 37 5.32 6.74 -8.15
C GLN A 37 6.64 6.83 -7.39
N LEU A 38 7.72 6.31 -7.99
CA LEU A 38 9.06 6.35 -7.39
C LEU A 38 9.52 7.79 -7.17
N GLN A 39 9.39 8.66 -8.17
CA GLN A 39 9.72 10.07 -8.02
C GLN A 39 8.99 10.72 -6.84
N GLN A 40 7.69 10.47 -6.68
CA GLN A 40 6.90 11.01 -5.57
C GLN A 40 7.38 10.52 -4.20
N ILE A 41 7.78 9.24 -4.12
CA ILE A 41 8.34 8.66 -2.89
C ILE A 41 9.71 9.28 -2.58
N GLU A 42 10.57 9.41 -3.59
CA GLU A 42 11.90 10.02 -3.46
C GLU A 42 11.83 11.48 -3.03
N GLU A 43 10.90 12.27 -3.61
CA GLU A 43 10.64 13.65 -3.20
C GLU A 43 10.15 13.72 -1.74
N ALA A 44 9.23 12.84 -1.33
CA ALA A 44 8.74 12.80 0.03
C ALA A 44 9.83 12.40 1.02
N ALA A 45 10.66 11.43 0.67
CA ALA A 45 11.80 10.97 1.47
C ALA A 45 12.88 12.05 1.58
N GLY A 46 13.20 12.73 0.46
CA GLY A 46 14.21 13.79 0.40
C GLY A 46 13.87 14.98 1.32
N ARG A 47 12.59 15.34 1.44
CA ARG A 47 12.14 16.44 2.32
C ARG A 47 12.46 16.22 3.81
N ILE A 48 12.61 14.97 4.22
CA ILE A 48 12.87 14.58 5.62
C ILE A 48 14.21 13.87 5.80
N GLY A 49 15.06 13.83 4.76
CA GLY A 49 16.35 13.15 4.82
C GLY A 49 16.26 11.62 4.97
N GLN A 50 15.14 10.99 4.57
CA GLN A 50 14.96 9.55 4.66
C GLN A 50 15.72 8.82 3.56
N ARG A 51 16.53 7.83 3.93
CA ARG A 51 17.20 6.97 2.96
C ARG A 51 16.24 5.91 2.42
N LEU A 52 16.36 5.65 1.12
CA LEU A 52 15.59 4.63 0.41
C LEU A 52 16.50 3.55 -0.18
N VAL A 53 15.97 2.34 -0.30
CA VAL A 53 16.49 1.28 -1.15
C VAL A 53 15.38 0.78 -2.06
N VAL A 54 15.57 0.94 -3.37
CA VAL A 54 14.59 0.56 -4.37
C VAL A 54 14.85 -0.88 -4.82
N ALA A 55 13.83 -1.71 -4.75
CA ALA A 55 13.77 -3.04 -5.33
C ALA A 55 12.81 -3.00 -6.53
N GLN A 56 13.30 -3.39 -7.70
CA GLN A 56 12.50 -3.45 -8.92
C GLN A 56 12.11 -4.89 -9.21
N ALA A 57 10.85 -5.14 -9.55
CA ALA A 57 10.37 -6.46 -9.89
C ALA A 57 9.16 -6.40 -10.85
N SER A 58 9.25 -7.12 -11.95
CA SER A 58 8.18 -7.36 -12.93
C SER A 58 7.90 -8.84 -13.16
N THR A 59 8.76 -9.71 -12.59
CA THR A 59 8.67 -11.17 -12.64
C THR A 59 8.86 -11.77 -11.26
N ASP A 60 8.48 -13.03 -11.09
CA ASP A 60 8.62 -13.75 -9.82
C ASP A 60 10.09 -13.90 -9.41
N ALA A 61 11.00 -14.10 -10.37
CA ALA A 61 12.45 -14.17 -10.11
C ALA A 61 13.01 -12.80 -9.65
N GLU A 62 12.59 -11.71 -10.27
CA GLU A 62 12.99 -10.37 -9.87
C GLU A 62 12.39 -9.99 -8.50
N LEU A 63 11.18 -10.45 -8.19
CA LEU A 63 10.57 -10.26 -6.88
C LEU A 63 11.40 -10.93 -5.78
N ASP A 64 11.88 -12.17 -6.01
CA ASP A 64 12.78 -12.86 -5.08
C ASP A 64 14.11 -12.15 -4.94
N ALA A 65 14.71 -11.73 -6.06
CA ALA A 65 15.95 -10.97 -6.04
C ALA A 65 15.79 -9.64 -5.28
N GLY A 66 14.65 -8.95 -5.48
CA GLY A 66 14.28 -7.74 -4.74
C GLY A 66 14.18 -7.99 -3.24
N PHE A 67 13.55 -9.09 -2.82
CA PHE A 67 13.46 -9.47 -1.41
C PHE A 67 14.85 -9.71 -0.80
N VAL A 68 15.72 -10.44 -1.51
CA VAL A 68 17.10 -10.66 -1.07
C VAL A 68 17.85 -9.33 -0.94
N ALA A 69 17.68 -8.41 -1.88
CA ALA A 69 18.31 -7.10 -1.85
C ALA A 69 17.85 -6.28 -0.63
N LEU A 70 16.55 -6.26 -0.33
CA LEU A 70 15.99 -5.58 0.84
C LEU A 70 16.59 -6.10 2.16
N VAL A 71 16.69 -7.43 2.30
CA VAL A 71 17.29 -8.07 3.48
C VAL A 71 18.79 -7.74 3.60
N LYS A 72 19.55 -7.89 2.51
CA LYS A 72 21.01 -7.57 2.49
C LYS A 72 21.28 -6.12 2.85
N ARG A 73 20.42 -5.20 2.41
CA ARG A 73 20.52 -3.77 2.71
C ARG A 73 19.99 -3.41 4.10
N ARG A 74 19.37 -4.38 4.82
CA ARG A 74 18.76 -4.17 6.15
C ARG A 74 17.71 -3.05 6.10
N ALA A 75 16.76 -3.16 5.19
CA ALA A 75 15.61 -2.27 5.19
C ALA A 75 14.83 -2.41 6.51
N ASP A 76 14.49 -1.29 7.12
CA ASP A 76 13.76 -1.24 8.41
C ASP A 76 12.23 -1.23 8.21
N ALA A 77 11.76 -0.85 7.03
CA ALA A 77 10.36 -0.82 6.65
C ALA A 77 10.22 -0.99 5.12
N LEU A 78 9.02 -1.32 4.63
CA LEU A 78 8.74 -1.54 3.22
C LEU A 78 7.50 -0.76 2.76
N LEU A 79 7.65 -0.01 1.67
CA LEU A 79 6.53 0.53 0.91
C LEU A 79 6.39 -0.28 -0.38
N VAL A 80 5.24 -0.90 -0.58
CA VAL A 80 4.88 -1.58 -1.82
C VAL A 80 4.09 -0.60 -2.69
N ALA A 81 4.67 -0.18 -3.81
CA ALA A 81 4.01 0.72 -4.74
C ALA A 81 2.78 0.05 -5.39
N ALA A 82 1.83 0.88 -5.79
CA ALA A 82 0.60 0.39 -6.42
C ALA A 82 0.90 -0.25 -7.77
N ASP A 83 0.57 -1.54 -7.92
CA ASP A 83 0.81 -2.29 -9.15
C ASP A 83 -0.08 -3.54 -9.26
N PRO A 84 -0.74 -3.78 -10.40
CA PRO A 84 -1.60 -4.96 -10.59
C PRO A 84 -0.86 -6.30 -10.51
N TYR A 85 0.42 -6.37 -10.90
CA TYR A 85 1.23 -7.57 -10.77
C TYR A 85 1.46 -7.91 -9.29
N PHE A 86 1.78 -6.91 -8.45
CA PHE A 86 1.95 -7.11 -7.01
C PHE A 86 0.65 -7.54 -6.33
N ASP A 87 -0.50 -7.07 -6.80
CA ASP A 87 -1.80 -7.49 -6.27
C ASP A 87 -2.05 -8.99 -6.46
N THR A 88 -1.61 -9.54 -7.59
CA THR A 88 -1.68 -10.98 -7.86
C THR A 88 -0.64 -11.79 -7.07
N ARG A 89 0.39 -11.17 -6.50
CA ARG A 89 1.46 -11.75 -5.68
C ARG A 89 1.36 -11.34 -4.20
N ARG A 90 0.22 -10.77 -3.83
CA ARG A 90 -0.06 -10.25 -2.49
C ARG A 90 0.38 -11.19 -1.36
N ASP A 91 -0.04 -12.44 -1.40
CA ASP A 91 0.25 -13.41 -0.35
C ASP A 91 1.75 -13.68 -0.21
N ARG A 92 2.48 -13.68 -1.33
CA ARG A 92 3.93 -13.84 -1.36
C ARG A 92 4.63 -12.62 -0.75
N ILE A 93 4.20 -11.40 -1.11
CA ILE A 93 4.77 -10.15 -0.61
C ILE A 93 4.50 -10.01 0.89
N VAL A 94 3.27 -10.26 1.34
CA VAL A 94 2.90 -10.26 2.76
C VAL A 94 3.65 -11.34 3.54
N GLY A 95 3.76 -12.55 2.97
CA GLY A 95 4.52 -13.65 3.55
C GLY A 95 6.00 -13.32 3.75
N PHE A 96 6.62 -12.62 2.78
CA PHE A 96 7.98 -12.10 2.90
C PHE A 96 8.09 -11.09 4.04
N ALA A 97 7.27 -10.04 4.04
CA ALA A 97 7.30 -9.00 5.07
C ALA A 97 7.13 -9.57 6.48
N ARG A 98 6.22 -10.56 6.64
CA ARG A 98 5.99 -11.24 7.91
C ARG A 98 7.20 -12.09 8.35
N ARG A 99 7.80 -12.87 7.44
CA ARG A 99 8.96 -13.71 7.73
C ARG A 99 10.16 -12.89 8.17
N GLU A 100 10.43 -11.79 7.47
CA GLU A 100 11.53 -10.89 7.75
C GLU A 100 11.22 -9.88 8.87
N ARG A 101 10.02 -9.95 9.45
CA ARG A 101 9.52 -8.99 10.45
C ARG A 101 9.63 -7.54 9.99
N LEU A 102 9.35 -7.29 8.74
CA LEU A 102 9.49 -6.01 8.08
C LEU A 102 8.14 -5.26 8.10
N PRO A 103 8.01 -4.16 8.84
CA PRO A 103 6.82 -3.32 8.79
C PRO A 103 6.55 -2.87 7.36
N ALA A 104 5.34 -3.10 6.84
CA ALA A 104 5.05 -2.82 5.44
C ALA A 104 3.69 -2.13 5.26
N ILE A 105 3.65 -1.19 4.30
CA ILE A 105 2.44 -0.53 3.84
C ILE A 105 2.10 -0.92 2.41
N TYR A 106 0.81 -1.07 2.14
CA TYR A 106 0.25 -1.54 0.89
C TYR A 106 -0.82 -0.59 0.35
N GLN A 107 -1.24 -0.81 -0.90
CA GLN A 107 -2.27 0.01 -1.52
C GLN A 107 -3.70 -0.37 -1.13
N PHE A 108 -3.99 -1.67 -0.89
CA PHE A 108 -5.34 -2.17 -0.70
C PHE A 108 -5.50 -2.95 0.60
N ARG A 109 -6.72 -2.90 1.16
CA ARG A 109 -7.13 -3.64 2.35
C ARG A 109 -6.90 -5.16 2.23
N GLU A 110 -6.95 -5.71 1.03
CA GLU A 110 -6.77 -7.13 0.75
C GLU A 110 -5.38 -7.64 1.20
N TYR A 111 -4.37 -6.78 1.17
CA TYR A 111 -3.05 -7.11 1.74
C TYR A 111 -3.13 -7.24 3.27
N VAL A 112 -3.91 -6.37 3.91
CA VAL A 112 -4.06 -6.38 5.38
C VAL A 112 -4.88 -7.60 5.81
N LEU A 113 -5.91 -7.96 5.05
CA LEU A 113 -6.67 -9.21 5.25
C LEU A 113 -5.81 -10.46 5.07
N ALA A 114 -4.83 -10.44 4.17
CA ALA A 114 -3.83 -11.50 4.00
C ALA A 114 -2.76 -11.53 5.12
N GLY A 115 -2.85 -10.65 6.12
CA GLY A 115 -1.92 -10.57 7.24
C GLY A 115 -0.88 -9.46 7.14
N GLY A 116 -1.00 -8.54 6.18
CA GLY A 116 -0.20 -7.31 6.09
C GLY A 116 -0.46 -6.37 7.27
N LEU A 117 0.44 -5.41 7.48
CA LEU A 117 0.40 -4.52 8.64
C LEU A 117 -0.58 -3.36 8.47
N LEU A 118 -0.43 -2.59 7.40
CA LEU A 118 -1.35 -1.50 7.12
C LEU A 118 -1.48 -1.23 5.61
N SER A 119 -2.62 -0.69 5.21
CA SER A 119 -2.87 -0.24 3.84
C SER A 119 -3.52 1.13 3.83
N TYR A 120 -3.26 1.88 2.77
CA TYR A 120 -3.95 3.11 2.47
C TYR A 120 -4.19 3.24 0.96
N GLY A 121 -5.44 3.27 0.56
CA GLY A 121 -5.81 3.33 -0.85
C GLY A 121 -7.30 3.49 -1.07
N ILE A 122 -7.73 3.40 -2.32
CA ILE A 122 -9.14 3.45 -2.66
C ILE A 122 -9.86 2.20 -2.15
N SER A 123 -11.11 2.37 -1.75
CA SER A 123 -12.00 1.23 -1.47
C SER A 123 -12.43 0.58 -2.78
N ILE A 124 -11.89 -0.60 -3.04
CA ILE A 124 -12.25 -1.38 -4.25
C ILE A 124 -13.72 -1.74 -4.23
N THR A 125 -14.27 -2.11 -3.07
CA THR A 125 -15.69 -2.42 -2.91
C THR A 125 -16.57 -1.23 -3.28
N ASP A 126 -16.20 -0.02 -2.86
CA ASP A 126 -16.96 1.19 -3.22
C ASP A 126 -16.84 1.52 -4.72
N ALA A 127 -15.65 1.32 -5.32
CA ALA A 127 -15.45 1.48 -6.75
C ALA A 127 -16.35 0.54 -7.56
N TYR A 128 -16.41 -0.75 -7.20
CA TYR A 128 -17.32 -1.71 -7.87
C TYR A 128 -18.79 -1.36 -7.67
N ARG A 129 -19.18 -0.88 -6.48
CA ARG A 129 -20.54 -0.40 -6.25
C ARG A 129 -20.89 0.76 -7.20
N GLN A 130 -19.98 1.71 -7.38
CA GLN A 130 -20.17 2.83 -8.32
C GLN A 130 -20.26 2.34 -9.77
N PHE A 131 -19.43 1.38 -10.19
CA PHE A 131 -19.57 0.75 -11.51
C PHE A 131 -20.92 0.09 -11.71
N GLY A 132 -21.46 -0.59 -10.69
CA GLY A 132 -22.80 -1.16 -10.73
C GLY A 132 -23.88 -0.10 -10.93
N VAL A 133 -23.79 1.04 -10.22
CA VAL A 133 -24.70 2.18 -10.41
C VAL A 133 -24.66 2.74 -11.84
N TYR A 134 -23.45 2.94 -12.37
CA TYR A 134 -23.30 3.41 -13.75
C TYR A 134 -23.88 2.42 -14.77
N THR A 135 -23.59 1.14 -14.58
CA THR A 135 -24.13 0.09 -15.46
C THR A 135 -25.65 0.11 -15.45
N ALA A 136 -26.27 0.18 -14.28
CA ALA A 136 -27.73 0.27 -14.16
C ALA A 136 -28.28 1.53 -14.83
N THR A 137 -27.61 2.68 -14.66
CA THR A 137 -28.01 3.96 -15.28
C THR A 137 -27.98 3.88 -16.81
N ILE A 138 -26.94 3.26 -17.39
CA ILE A 138 -26.79 3.05 -18.83
C ILE A 138 -27.86 2.09 -19.36
N LEU A 139 -28.10 0.98 -18.66
CA LEU A 139 -29.15 0.00 -19.03
C LEU A 139 -30.55 0.62 -18.99
N ASN A 140 -30.78 1.64 -18.14
CA ASN A 140 -32.01 2.40 -18.07
C ASN A 140 -32.10 3.54 -19.12
N GLY A 141 -31.19 3.59 -20.10
CA GLY A 141 -31.26 4.47 -21.25
C GLY A 141 -30.37 5.73 -21.20
N ALA A 142 -29.62 5.95 -20.15
CA ALA A 142 -28.65 7.05 -20.14
C ALA A 142 -27.51 6.81 -21.12
N LYS A 143 -27.07 7.87 -21.81
CA LYS A 143 -25.92 7.76 -22.71
C LYS A 143 -24.64 7.84 -21.89
N PRO A 144 -23.65 6.96 -22.15
CA PRO A 144 -22.35 7.02 -21.45
C PRO A 144 -21.64 8.38 -21.53
N ALA A 145 -21.82 9.09 -22.67
CA ALA A 145 -21.23 10.42 -22.87
C ALA A 145 -21.81 11.51 -21.95
N ASP A 146 -23.02 11.32 -21.44
CA ASP A 146 -23.70 12.28 -20.56
C ASP A 146 -23.42 12.01 -19.08
N LEU A 147 -22.73 10.90 -18.77
CA LEU A 147 -22.40 10.55 -17.40
C LEU A 147 -21.14 11.28 -16.94
N PRO A 148 -21.13 11.85 -15.71
CA PRO A 148 -19.96 12.52 -15.19
C PRO A 148 -18.82 11.53 -14.94
N VAL A 149 -17.57 11.93 -15.25
CA VAL A 149 -16.39 11.15 -14.84
C VAL A 149 -16.21 11.27 -13.34
N LEU A 150 -16.53 10.19 -12.62
CA LEU A 150 -16.31 10.13 -11.17
C LEU A 150 -14.90 9.61 -10.88
N GLN A 151 -14.19 10.35 -10.03
CA GLN A 151 -12.98 9.83 -9.40
C GLN A 151 -13.33 9.08 -8.12
N PRO A 152 -12.60 8.01 -7.75
CA PRO A 152 -12.76 7.39 -6.45
C PRO A 152 -12.57 8.44 -5.35
N THR A 153 -13.56 8.62 -4.50
CA THR A 153 -13.53 9.59 -3.41
C THR A 153 -13.33 8.92 -2.05
N LYS A 154 -13.63 7.62 -1.96
CA LYS A 154 -13.51 6.87 -0.72
C LYS A 154 -12.14 6.22 -0.65
N PHE A 155 -11.30 6.75 0.22
CA PHE A 155 -10.03 6.17 0.63
C PHE A 155 -10.19 5.52 1.99
N GLU A 156 -9.47 4.44 2.22
CA GLU A 156 -9.52 3.73 3.49
C GLU A 156 -8.11 3.46 4.03
N LEU A 157 -7.94 3.71 5.33
CA LEU A 157 -6.80 3.32 6.13
C LEU A 157 -7.19 2.08 6.94
N VAL A 158 -6.54 0.96 6.67
CA VAL A 158 -6.79 -0.29 7.41
C VAL A 158 -5.51 -0.69 8.14
N ILE A 159 -5.64 -1.03 9.42
CA ILE A 159 -4.52 -1.40 10.31
C ILE A 159 -4.78 -2.77 10.93
N ASN A 160 -3.78 -3.65 10.89
CA ASN A 160 -3.83 -4.97 11.53
C ASN A 160 -3.05 -4.98 12.84
N LEU A 161 -3.77 -4.92 13.96
CA LEU A 161 -3.16 -4.95 15.30
C LEU A 161 -2.53 -6.30 15.64
N LYS A 162 -3.03 -7.41 15.06
CA LYS A 162 -2.42 -8.73 15.25
C LYS A 162 -0.99 -8.73 14.64
N THR A 163 -0.85 -8.17 13.45
CA THR A 163 0.45 -8.05 12.79
C THR A 163 1.33 -7.04 13.50
N ALA A 164 0.80 -5.89 13.94
CA ALA A 164 1.55 -4.92 14.73
C ALA A 164 2.10 -5.54 16.02
N LYS A 165 1.27 -6.31 16.76
CA LYS A 165 1.70 -7.05 17.97
C LYS A 165 2.82 -8.06 17.65
N ALA A 166 2.70 -8.82 16.57
CA ALA A 166 3.73 -9.77 16.14
C ALA A 166 5.06 -9.09 15.79
N LEU A 167 5.00 -7.88 15.24
CA LEU A 167 6.16 -7.04 14.93
C LEU A 167 6.68 -6.25 16.15
N ARG A 168 6.01 -6.34 17.31
CA ARG A 168 6.30 -5.56 18.53
C ARG A 168 6.23 -4.05 18.29
N LEU A 169 5.31 -3.62 17.44
CA LEU A 169 5.07 -2.22 17.13
C LEU A 169 3.90 -1.69 17.97
N ALA A 170 4.11 -0.55 18.61
CA ALA A 170 3.04 0.24 19.21
C ALA A 170 2.44 1.13 18.12
N VAL A 171 1.16 0.91 17.80
CA VAL A 171 0.46 1.77 16.84
C VAL A 171 0.06 3.08 17.53
N PRO A 172 0.52 4.25 17.04
CA PRO A 172 0.18 5.51 17.66
C PRO A 172 -1.35 5.74 17.71
N PRO A 173 -1.89 6.28 18.82
CA PRO A 173 -3.32 6.55 18.95
C PRO A 173 -3.88 7.44 17.83
N VAL A 174 -3.09 8.37 17.32
CA VAL A 174 -3.46 9.25 16.19
C VAL A 174 -3.69 8.45 14.91
N LEU A 175 -2.92 7.37 14.66
CA LEU A 175 -3.15 6.50 13.50
C LEU A 175 -4.41 5.66 13.69
N LEU A 176 -4.64 5.14 14.90
CA LEU A 176 -5.85 4.38 15.21
C LEU A 176 -7.12 5.23 15.05
N ALA A 177 -7.08 6.48 15.53
CA ALA A 177 -8.21 7.41 15.39
C ALA A 177 -8.52 7.79 13.93
N ARG A 178 -7.56 7.63 13.03
CA ARG A 178 -7.70 7.91 11.58
C ARG A 178 -8.01 6.67 10.75
N ALA A 179 -7.95 5.49 11.35
CA ALA A 179 -8.21 4.24 10.65
C ALA A 179 -9.71 4.07 10.39
N ASP A 180 -10.06 3.73 9.15
CA ASP A 180 -11.42 3.36 8.76
C ASP A 180 -11.76 1.95 9.24
N GLU A 181 -10.75 1.10 9.38
CA GLU A 181 -10.90 -0.25 9.91
C GLU A 181 -9.65 -0.68 10.68
N VAL A 182 -9.87 -1.29 11.83
CA VAL A 182 -8.82 -1.88 12.67
C VAL A 182 -9.12 -3.36 12.84
N ILE A 183 -8.24 -4.23 12.30
CA ILE A 183 -8.32 -5.67 12.52
C ILE A 183 -7.72 -5.96 13.90
N ALA A 184 -8.60 -6.28 14.86
CA ALA A 184 -8.19 -6.57 16.22
C ALA A 184 -7.34 -7.85 16.32
N ALA A 185 -6.40 -7.88 17.26
CA ALA A 185 -5.85 -9.14 17.73
C ALA A 185 -7.02 -9.87 18.44
N ALA A 186 -7.31 -11.12 18.05
CA ALA A 186 -8.22 -11.92 18.85
C ALA A 186 -7.65 -11.95 20.29
N ASP A 187 -8.45 -11.49 21.24
CA ASP A 187 -8.14 -11.67 22.65
C ASP A 187 -8.10 -13.17 22.93
N CYS A 188 -6.95 -13.68 23.36
CA CYS A 188 -6.79 -15.02 23.93
C CYS A 188 -7.06 -14.93 25.42
#